data_6e844d07bcd1d58b5191bcb9653536c1
#
_entry.id   6e844d07bcd1d58b5191bcb9653536c1
#
_cell.length_a   1.000
_cell.length_b   1.000
_cell.length_c   1.000
_cell.angle_alpha   90.00
_cell.angle_beta   90.00
_cell.angle_gamma   90.00
#
_symmetry.space_group_name_H-M   'P 1'
#
loop_
_entity.id
_entity.type
_entity.pdbx_description
1 polymer ?
#
loop_
_entity_poly.entity_id
_entity_poly.type
_entity_poly.pdbx_seq_one_letter_code
_entity_poly.pdbx_strand_id
1 'polypeptide(L)'
;MVHTPRTLPPPPQLVKYSKKWTVRFQAVLNANPPRDWATAHAKKVLRAALRELARGKCVFCESALEVTTYMEIEHYVAKTVNSDLAFEWTNLLPACRLCNNAKGEQDHKGALLKPDDEDPEPYFWIHPDTGKLEPHPRLDEAQSYRANETIRLCDLQRPALCRRARWA
;
A
#
# COMPACT_ATOMS: atom_id res chain seq x y z
N MET A 1 5.43 4.51 9.25
CA MET A 1 5.39 4.65 7.77
C MET A 1 6.59 5.45 7.34
N VAL A 2 7.35 4.98 6.37
CA VAL A 2 8.61 5.62 5.90
C VAL A 2 8.46 5.95 4.42
N HIS A 3 9.00 7.09 4.02
CA HIS A 3 9.07 7.48 2.62
C HIS A 3 9.78 6.40 1.80
N THR A 4 9.12 5.95 0.75
CA THR A 4 9.60 4.90 -0.13
C THR A 4 9.56 5.40 -1.57
N PRO A 5 10.42 6.37 -1.93
CA PRO A 5 10.37 7.01 -3.24
C PRO A 5 10.54 5.97 -4.35
N ARG A 6 9.83 6.16 -5.42
CA ARG A 6 9.83 5.25 -6.57
C ARG A 6 11.09 5.39 -7.40
N THR A 7 12.19 4.84 -6.89
CA THR A 7 13.52 4.92 -7.51
C THR A 7 13.74 3.87 -8.60
N LEU A 8 12.90 2.84 -8.66
CA LEU A 8 13.01 1.77 -9.65
C LEU A 8 12.02 1.99 -10.80
N PRO A 9 12.44 1.76 -12.04
CA PRO A 9 11.54 1.79 -13.18
C PRO A 9 10.55 0.60 -13.12
N PRO A 10 9.44 0.66 -13.86
CA PRO A 10 8.54 -0.46 -13.99
C PRO A 10 9.25 -1.68 -14.58
N PRO A 11 8.95 -2.91 -14.11
CA PRO A 11 9.52 -4.12 -14.69
C PRO A 11 9.27 -4.20 -16.21
N PRO A 12 10.23 -4.67 -17.02
CA PRO A 12 10.07 -4.74 -18.48
C PRO A 12 8.82 -5.51 -18.92
N GLN A 13 8.45 -6.55 -18.20
CA GLN A 13 7.23 -7.31 -18.47
C GLN A 13 5.96 -6.49 -18.24
N LEU A 14 5.95 -5.62 -17.21
CA LEU A 14 4.84 -4.71 -16.96
C LEU A 14 4.72 -3.70 -18.11
N VAL A 15 5.82 -3.08 -18.50
CA VAL A 15 5.85 -2.16 -19.66
C VAL A 15 5.30 -2.84 -20.92
N LYS A 16 5.72 -4.07 -21.20
CA LYS A 16 5.32 -4.83 -22.39
C LYS A 16 3.87 -5.29 -22.36
N TYR A 17 3.34 -5.66 -21.20
CA TYR A 17 2.08 -6.41 -21.12
C TYR A 17 0.96 -5.72 -20.31
N SER A 18 1.19 -4.56 -19.68
CA SER A 18 0.20 -3.89 -18.82
C SER A 18 -1.14 -3.70 -19.52
N LYS A 19 -1.17 -3.16 -20.71
CA LYS A 19 -2.41 -2.96 -21.49
C LYS A 19 -3.18 -4.26 -21.72
N LYS A 20 -2.48 -5.34 -22.13
CA LYS A 20 -3.09 -6.66 -22.34
C LYS A 20 -3.64 -7.23 -21.03
N TRP A 21 -2.92 -7.05 -19.94
CA TRP A 21 -3.33 -7.54 -18.63
C TRP A 21 -4.54 -6.76 -18.09
N THR A 22 -4.57 -5.43 -18.30
CA THR A 22 -5.71 -4.58 -17.92
C THR A 22 -6.98 -4.99 -18.68
N VAL A 23 -6.93 -5.11 -20.01
CA VAL A 23 -8.09 -5.55 -20.82
C VAL A 23 -8.59 -6.93 -20.37
N ARG A 24 -7.68 -7.88 -20.11
CA ARG A 24 -8.06 -9.20 -19.58
C ARG A 24 -8.74 -9.10 -18.21
N PHE A 25 -8.19 -8.29 -17.32
CA PHE A 25 -8.78 -8.09 -16.00
C PHE A 25 -10.19 -7.50 -16.09
N GLN A 26 -10.35 -6.45 -16.90
CA GLN A 26 -11.66 -5.80 -17.11
C GLN A 26 -12.72 -6.74 -17.67
N ALA A 27 -12.34 -7.59 -18.62
CA ALA A 27 -13.24 -8.62 -19.17
C ALA A 27 -13.73 -9.62 -18.10
N VAL A 28 -12.84 -10.00 -17.17
CA VAL A 28 -13.17 -10.93 -16.09
C VAL A 28 -13.94 -10.23 -14.96
N LEU A 29 -13.63 -8.96 -14.66
CA LEU A 29 -14.33 -8.18 -13.65
C LEU A 29 -15.83 -8.03 -13.97
N ASN A 30 -16.17 -7.83 -15.24
CA ASN A 30 -17.53 -7.66 -15.71
C ASN A 30 -18.33 -8.98 -15.81
N ALA A 31 -17.65 -10.12 -15.90
CA ALA A 31 -18.29 -11.42 -16.07
C ALA A 31 -18.51 -12.19 -14.75
N ASN A 32 -17.61 -12.04 -13.80
CA ASN A 32 -17.63 -12.70 -12.49
C ASN A 32 -16.53 -12.09 -11.61
N PRO A 33 -16.75 -11.79 -10.31
CA PRO A 33 -15.69 -11.22 -9.49
C PRO A 33 -14.42 -12.08 -9.56
N PRO A 34 -13.30 -11.56 -10.07
CA PRO A 34 -12.14 -12.39 -10.32
C PRO A 34 -11.48 -12.76 -8.99
N ARG A 35 -11.33 -14.05 -8.73
CA ARG A 35 -10.48 -14.54 -7.64
C ARG A 35 -9.02 -14.14 -7.87
N ASP A 36 -8.61 -14.08 -9.16
CA ASP A 36 -7.26 -13.76 -9.61
C ASP A 36 -7.27 -12.62 -10.62
N TRP A 37 -7.01 -11.41 -10.14
CA TRP A 37 -6.87 -10.21 -10.96
C TRP A 37 -5.68 -10.26 -11.93
N ALA A 38 -4.64 -11.06 -11.63
CA ALA A 38 -3.44 -11.23 -12.43
C ALA A 38 -3.00 -12.70 -12.49
N THR A 39 -2.29 -13.06 -13.56
CA THR A 39 -1.68 -14.38 -13.67
C THR A 39 -0.59 -14.60 -12.62
N ALA A 40 -0.29 -15.85 -12.28
CA ALA A 40 0.80 -16.18 -11.35
C ALA A 40 2.14 -15.59 -11.80
N HIS A 41 2.41 -15.60 -13.11
CA HIS A 41 3.61 -14.99 -13.69
C HIS A 41 3.64 -13.46 -13.46
N ALA A 42 2.56 -12.75 -13.77
CA ALA A 42 2.47 -11.31 -13.53
C ALA A 42 2.67 -10.98 -12.05
N LYS A 43 1.97 -11.69 -11.15
CA LYS A 43 2.14 -11.50 -9.70
C LYS A 43 3.58 -11.73 -9.24
N LYS A 44 4.26 -12.77 -9.76
CA LYS A 44 5.66 -13.06 -9.41
C LYS A 44 6.59 -11.91 -9.80
N VAL A 45 6.47 -11.42 -11.03
CA VAL A 45 7.29 -10.28 -11.53
C VAL A 45 7.05 -9.02 -10.72
N LEU A 46 5.79 -8.67 -10.49
CA LEU A 46 5.42 -7.46 -9.74
C LEU A 46 5.88 -7.54 -8.28
N ARG A 47 5.70 -8.69 -7.61
CA ARG A 47 6.17 -8.87 -6.23
C ARG A 47 7.68 -8.70 -6.10
N ALA A 48 8.46 -9.25 -7.02
CA ALA A 48 9.92 -9.11 -6.99
C ALA A 48 10.34 -7.64 -7.06
N ALA A 49 9.82 -6.89 -8.03
CA ALA A 49 10.15 -5.48 -8.22
C ALA A 49 9.65 -4.59 -7.05
N LEU A 50 8.44 -4.81 -6.55
CA LEU A 50 7.88 -4.06 -5.43
C LEU A 50 8.62 -4.35 -4.11
N ARG A 51 9.03 -5.61 -3.90
CA ARG A 51 9.85 -5.98 -2.74
C ARG A 51 11.19 -5.27 -2.75
N GLU A 52 11.84 -5.19 -3.90
CA GLU A 52 13.09 -4.45 -4.07
C GLU A 52 12.87 -2.95 -3.79
N LEU A 53 11.83 -2.34 -4.37
CA LEU A 53 11.47 -0.94 -4.18
C LEU A 53 11.37 -0.56 -2.69
N ALA A 54 10.69 -1.37 -1.89
CA ALA A 54 10.47 -1.10 -0.46
C ALA A 54 11.48 -1.84 0.45
N ARG A 55 12.58 -2.35 -0.09
CA ARG A 55 13.62 -3.05 0.69
C ARG A 55 13.06 -4.16 1.58
N GLY A 56 12.07 -4.90 1.08
CA GLY A 56 11.42 -5.99 1.80
C GLY A 56 10.49 -5.56 2.93
N LYS A 57 10.06 -4.31 2.99
CA LYS A 57 9.14 -3.79 4.03
C LYS A 57 7.76 -3.47 3.48
N CYS A 58 6.75 -3.55 4.34
CA CYS A 58 5.43 -3.00 4.06
C CYS A 58 5.49 -1.47 4.06
N VAL A 59 5.02 -0.82 3.01
CA VAL A 59 5.06 0.65 2.89
C VAL A 59 4.24 1.37 3.98
N PHE A 60 3.22 0.72 4.54
CA PHE A 60 2.37 1.32 5.56
C PHE A 60 2.86 1.10 6.99
N CYS A 61 3.18 -0.13 7.38
CA CYS A 61 3.52 -0.45 8.76
C CYS A 61 4.97 -0.90 8.99
N GLU A 62 5.78 -0.93 7.94
CA GLU A 62 7.20 -1.30 7.97
C GLU A 62 7.53 -2.72 8.47
N SER A 63 6.51 -3.58 8.60
CA SER A 63 6.77 -4.99 8.91
C SER A 63 7.59 -5.64 7.80
N ALA A 64 8.56 -6.48 8.18
CA ALA A 64 9.37 -7.23 7.23
C ALA A 64 8.50 -8.24 6.47
N LEU A 65 8.41 -8.05 5.15
CA LEU A 65 7.64 -8.90 4.25
C LEU A 65 8.33 -10.26 4.07
N GLU A 66 7.55 -11.33 3.96
CA GLU A 66 8.01 -12.71 3.85
C GLU A 66 8.81 -13.26 5.07
N VAL A 67 8.93 -12.46 6.13
CA VAL A 67 9.52 -12.86 7.42
C VAL A 67 8.45 -12.88 8.50
N THR A 68 7.79 -11.75 8.71
CA THR A 68 6.75 -11.60 9.74
C THR A 68 5.34 -11.67 9.18
N THR A 69 5.18 -11.50 7.87
CA THR A 69 3.89 -11.47 7.18
C THR A 69 4.07 -11.69 5.68
N TYR A 70 3.03 -12.25 5.03
CA TYR A 70 3.02 -12.38 3.57
C TYR A 70 2.94 -11.04 2.89
N MET A 71 3.69 -10.89 1.79
CA MET A 71 3.59 -9.74 0.91
C MET A 71 2.41 -9.87 -0.03
N GLU A 72 1.63 -8.80 -0.12
CA GLU A 72 0.59 -8.63 -1.12
C GLU A 72 0.89 -7.41 -2.01
N ILE A 73 0.36 -7.44 -3.23
CA ILE A 73 0.41 -6.30 -4.14
C ILE A 73 -0.82 -5.46 -3.85
N GLU A 74 -0.60 -4.32 -3.23
CA GLU A 74 -1.64 -3.35 -2.90
C GLU A 74 -1.89 -2.43 -4.10
N HIS A 75 -3.15 -2.12 -4.37
CA HIS A 75 -3.56 -1.09 -5.32
C HIS A 75 -3.92 0.18 -4.55
N TYR A 76 -3.12 1.24 -4.68
CA TYR A 76 -3.37 2.51 -3.99
C TYR A 76 -4.80 3.00 -4.28
N VAL A 77 -5.18 3.17 -5.52
CA VAL A 77 -6.57 3.25 -5.94
C VAL A 77 -7.04 1.82 -6.22
N ALA A 78 -8.06 1.37 -5.51
CA ALA A 78 -8.54 0.00 -5.64
C ALA A 78 -8.95 -0.30 -7.10
N LYS A 79 -8.58 -1.49 -7.57
CA LYS A 79 -8.86 -1.93 -8.94
C LYS A 79 -10.35 -2.04 -9.27
N THR A 80 -11.20 -2.11 -8.25
CA THR A 80 -12.68 -2.07 -8.38
C THR A 80 -13.20 -0.65 -8.49
N VAL A 81 -12.46 0.34 -7.96
CA VAL A 81 -12.77 1.77 -8.10
C VAL A 81 -12.31 2.27 -9.48
N ASN A 82 -11.11 1.87 -9.91
CA ASN A 82 -10.59 2.21 -11.23
C ASN A 82 -9.78 1.05 -11.82
N SER A 83 -10.40 0.28 -12.70
CA SER A 83 -9.78 -0.91 -13.32
C SER A 83 -8.66 -0.58 -14.31
N ASP A 84 -8.60 0.64 -14.86
CA ASP A 84 -7.52 1.07 -15.74
C ASP A 84 -6.19 1.12 -15.01
N LEU A 85 -6.22 1.37 -13.71
CA LEU A 85 -5.04 1.45 -12.85
C LEU A 85 -4.57 0.09 -12.30
N ALA A 86 -5.22 -1.02 -12.65
CA ALA A 86 -4.89 -2.34 -12.10
C ALA A 86 -3.46 -2.79 -12.39
N PHE A 87 -2.86 -2.34 -13.50
CA PHE A 87 -1.48 -2.62 -13.88
C PHE A 87 -0.67 -1.35 -14.13
N GLU A 88 -1.10 -0.22 -13.54
CA GLU A 88 -0.31 1.00 -13.54
C GLU A 88 0.75 0.92 -12.44
N TRP A 89 2.04 1.06 -12.84
CA TRP A 89 3.18 0.90 -11.91
C TRP A 89 3.08 1.82 -10.72
N THR A 90 2.69 3.07 -10.94
CA THR A 90 2.53 4.08 -9.88
C THR A 90 1.35 3.82 -8.95
N ASN A 91 0.45 2.89 -9.30
CA ASN A 91 -0.67 2.48 -8.47
C ASN A 91 -0.38 1.22 -7.63
N LEU A 92 0.77 0.55 -7.84
CA LEU A 92 1.09 -0.70 -7.17
C LEU A 92 2.08 -0.47 -6.03
N LEU A 93 1.77 -0.98 -4.86
CA LEU A 93 2.56 -0.84 -3.64
C LEU A 93 2.81 -2.21 -2.97
N PRO A 94 3.96 -2.42 -2.32
CA PRO A 94 4.19 -3.61 -1.51
C PRO A 94 3.59 -3.42 -0.12
N ALA A 95 2.60 -4.22 0.23
CA ALA A 95 1.95 -4.17 1.54
C ALA A 95 1.93 -5.54 2.22
N CYS A 96 1.84 -5.55 3.54
CA CYS A 96 1.53 -6.77 4.26
C CYS A 96 0.02 -7.05 4.17
N ARG A 97 -0.32 -8.33 4.30
CA ARG A 97 -1.71 -8.77 4.25
C ARG A 97 -2.63 -8.02 5.21
N LEU A 98 -2.15 -7.66 6.40
CA LEU A 98 -2.97 -6.96 7.39
C LEU A 98 -3.32 -5.54 6.94
N CYS A 99 -2.35 -4.76 6.45
CA CYS A 99 -2.61 -3.42 5.94
C CYS A 99 -3.44 -3.45 4.66
N ASN A 100 -3.14 -4.39 3.75
CA ASN A 100 -3.90 -4.56 2.51
C ASN A 100 -5.37 -4.90 2.79
N ASN A 101 -5.62 -5.86 3.69
CA ASN A 101 -6.98 -6.24 4.07
C ASN A 101 -7.73 -5.12 4.81
N ALA A 102 -7.05 -4.38 5.69
CA ALA A 102 -7.66 -3.28 6.43
C ALA A 102 -8.12 -2.16 5.47
N LYS A 103 -7.25 -1.77 4.53
CA LYS A 103 -7.60 -0.77 3.51
C LYS A 103 -8.72 -1.28 2.60
N GLY A 104 -8.66 -2.55 2.20
CA GLY A 104 -9.66 -3.15 1.33
C GLY A 104 -9.81 -2.41 -0.02
N GLU A 105 -11.03 -2.40 -0.54
CA GLU A 105 -11.36 -1.78 -1.84
C GLU A 105 -12.06 -0.43 -1.69
N GLN A 106 -11.87 0.26 -0.56
CA GLN A 106 -12.47 1.56 -0.31
C GLN A 106 -11.91 2.64 -1.24
N ASP A 107 -12.80 3.50 -1.75
CA ASP A 107 -12.41 4.74 -2.41
C ASP A 107 -12.05 5.79 -1.34
N HIS A 108 -10.76 5.97 -1.11
CA HIS A 108 -10.27 6.93 -0.11
C HIS A 108 -10.20 8.38 -0.62
N LYS A 109 -10.54 8.62 -1.89
CA LYS A 109 -10.62 9.98 -2.51
C LYS A 109 -9.40 10.86 -2.24
N GLY A 110 -8.20 10.25 -2.23
CA GLY A 110 -6.95 10.96 -1.96
C GLY A 110 -6.63 11.21 -0.48
N ALA A 111 -7.47 10.75 0.46
CA ALA A 111 -7.20 10.91 1.89
C ALA A 111 -6.06 10.03 2.41
N LEU A 112 -5.81 8.88 1.79
CA LEU A 112 -4.68 8.01 2.14
C LEU A 112 -3.36 8.67 1.72
N LEU A 113 -2.40 8.75 2.64
CA LEU A 113 -1.03 9.15 2.30
C LEU A 113 -0.38 8.09 1.41
N LYS A 114 0.34 8.54 0.38
CA LYS A 114 0.99 7.67 -0.59
C LYS A 114 2.51 7.73 -0.40
N PRO A 115 3.12 6.72 0.25
CA PRO A 115 4.51 6.78 0.72
C PRO A 115 5.57 6.86 -0.38
N ASP A 116 5.22 6.62 -1.63
CA ASP A 116 6.11 6.71 -2.78
C ASP A 116 6.01 8.04 -3.54
N ASP A 117 4.99 8.86 -3.23
CA ASP A 117 4.81 10.19 -3.81
C ASP A 117 5.17 11.31 -2.82
N GLU A 118 4.90 11.09 -1.53
CA GLU A 118 5.12 12.09 -0.48
C GLU A 118 5.76 11.47 0.75
N ASP A 119 6.55 12.25 1.48
CA ASP A 119 7.15 11.81 2.73
C ASP A 119 6.09 11.77 3.84
N PRO A 120 5.79 10.59 4.40
CA PRO A 120 4.82 10.48 5.47
C PRO A 120 5.38 10.84 6.86
N GLU A 121 6.69 10.97 7.02
CA GLU A 121 7.32 11.20 8.33
C GLU A 121 6.77 12.45 9.04
N PRO A 122 6.60 13.61 8.39
CA PRO A 122 6.06 14.80 9.04
C PRO A 122 4.60 14.68 9.52
N TYR A 123 3.87 13.69 9.00
CA TYR A 123 2.44 13.51 9.33
C TYR A 123 2.19 12.78 10.64
N PHE A 124 3.20 12.07 11.18
CA PHE A 124 2.99 11.17 12.30
C PHE A 124 3.99 11.39 13.43
N TRP A 125 3.54 11.09 14.62
CA TRP A 125 4.40 10.88 15.77
C TRP A 125 3.95 9.64 16.55
N ILE A 126 4.83 9.10 17.37
CA ILE A 126 4.53 7.95 18.22
C ILE A 126 4.37 8.44 19.65
N HIS A 127 3.19 8.22 20.21
CA HIS A 127 2.91 8.59 21.60
C HIS A 127 3.83 7.77 22.53
N PRO A 128 4.65 8.41 23.39
CA PRO A 128 5.68 7.72 24.15
C PRO A 128 5.14 6.65 25.11
N ASP A 129 4.02 6.93 25.79
CA ASP A 129 3.48 6.02 26.80
C ASP A 129 2.69 4.85 26.19
N THR A 130 2.02 5.10 25.07
CA THR A 130 1.09 4.11 24.48
C THR A 130 1.68 3.38 23.28
N GLY A 131 2.71 3.92 22.63
CA GLY A 131 3.25 3.45 21.37
C GLY A 131 2.27 3.57 20.20
N LYS A 132 1.21 4.36 20.36
CA LYS A 132 0.24 4.63 19.29
C LYS A 132 0.82 5.60 18.28
N LEU A 133 0.56 5.33 17.02
CA LEU A 133 0.81 6.28 15.94
C LEU A 133 -0.33 7.29 15.91
N GLU A 134 -0.01 8.56 16.00
CA GLU A 134 -0.98 9.67 16.04
C GLU A 134 -0.60 10.73 14.99
N PRO A 135 -1.57 11.57 14.53
CA PRO A 135 -1.25 12.74 13.72
C PRO A 135 -0.32 13.67 14.48
N HIS A 136 0.69 14.21 13.79
CA HIS A 136 1.64 15.13 14.43
C HIS A 136 0.93 16.41 14.85
N PRO A 137 1.14 16.93 16.09
CA PRO A 137 0.42 18.11 16.62
C PRO A 137 0.60 19.42 15.82
N ARG A 138 1.58 19.48 14.92
CA ARG A 138 1.87 20.66 14.09
C ARG A 138 1.13 20.68 12.76
N LEU A 139 0.35 19.66 12.46
CA LEU A 139 -0.38 19.56 11.20
C LEU A 139 -1.54 20.56 11.17
N ASP A 140 -1.82 21.07 9.98
CA ASP A 140 -3.10 21.75 9.73
C ASP A 140 -4.27 20.73 9.70
N GLU A 141 -5.50 21.25 9.58
CA GLU A 141 -6.71 20.43 9.61
C GLU A 141 -6.75 19.40 8.47
N ALA A 142 -6.37 19.80 7.25
CA ALA A 142 -6.39 18.94 6.08
C ALA A 142 -5.32 17.83 6.18
N GLN A 143 -4.14 18.17 6.64
CA GLN A 143 -3.05 17.22 6.89
C GLN A 143 -3.41 16.24 8.01
N SER A 144 -3.99 16.77 9.12
CA SER A 144 -4.44 15.95 10.24
C SER A 144 -5.54 14.97 9.83
N TYR A 145 -6.48 15.41 8.99
CA TYR A 145 -7.50 14.54 8.41
C TYR A 145 -6.86 13.39 7.60
N ARG A 146 -5.90 13.69 6.71
CA ARG A 146 -5.21 12.67 5.92
C ARG A 146 -4.41 11.69 6.78
N ALA A 147 -3.74 12.18 7.83
CA ALA A 147 -3.02 11.34 8.77
C ALA A 147 -3.98 10.38 9.50
N ASN A 148 -5.10 10.89 10.03
CA ASN A 148 -6.11 10.07 10.70
C ASN A 148 -6.72 9.02 9.76
N GLU A 149 -7.08 9.40 8.53
CA GLU A 149 -7.61 8.46 7.54
C GLU A 149 -6.59 7.37 7.16
N THR A 150 -5.31 7.72 7.05
CA THR A 150 -4.25 6.75 6.80
C THR A 150 -4.12 5.75 7.95
N ILE A 151 -4.14 6.23 9.19
CA ILE A 151 -4.10 5.37 10.40
C ILE A 151 -5.30 4.42 10.39
N ARG A 152 -6.49 4.94 10.14
CA ARG A 152 -7.74 4.18 10.12
C ARG A 152 -7.77 3.14 8.98
N LEU A 153 -7.49 3.58 7.75
CA LEU A 153 -7.57 2.74 6.56
C LEU A 153 -6.59 1.56 6.62
N CYS A 154 -5.38 1.77 7.13
CA CYS A 154 -4.34 0.74 7.19
C CYS A 154 -4.24 0.04 8.56
N ASP A 155 -5.17 0.32 9.50
CA ASP A 155 -5.17 -0.21 10.87
C ASP A 155 -3.78 -0.08 11.54
N LEU A 156 -3.23 1.14 11.51
CA LEU A 156 -1.86 1.36 12.00
C LEU A 156 -1.77 1.45 13.54
N GLN A 157 -2.89 1.45 14.25
CA GLN A 157 -2.95 1.39 15.72
C GLN A 157 -3.23 -0.01 16.28
N ARG A 158 -3.19 -1.06 15.45
CA ARG A 158 -3.39 -2.42 15.95
C ARG A 158 -2.36 -2.80 17.03
N PRO A 159 -2.75 -3.59 18.05
CA PRO A 159 -1.93 -3.82 19.25
C PRO A 159 -0.51 -4.31 18.98
N ALA A 160 -0.31 -5.11 17.93
CA ALA A 160 1.01 -5.61 17.56
C ALA A 160 1.99 -4.49 17.16
N LEU A 161 1.51 -3.44 16.49
CA LEU A 161 2.33 -2.29 16.10
C LEU A 161 2.62 -1.39 17.30
N CYS A 162 1.63 -1.09 18.13
CA CYS A 162 1.82 -0.29 19.34
C CYS A 162 2.82 -0.93 20.29
N ARG A 163 2.77 -2.26 20.48
CA ARG A 163 3.77 -2.97 21.30
C ARG A 163 5.17 -2.85 20.71
N ARG A 164 5.32 -3.01 19.41
CA ARG A 164 6.64 -2.88 18.74
C ARG A 164 7.23 -1.49 18.92
N ALA A 165 6.43 -0.44 18.79
CA ALA A 165 6.86 0.94 18.94
C ALA A 165 7.34 1.29 20.36
N ARG A 166 6.82 0.61 21.41
CA ARG A 166 7.29 0.82 22.79
C ARG A 166 8.69 0.26 23.07
N TRP A 167 9.19 -0.62 22.23
CA TRP A 167 10.48 -1.30 22.43
C TRP A 167 11.55 -0.84 21.42
N ALA A 168 11.22 0.11 20.57
CA ALA A 168 12.14 0.71 19.61
C ALA A 168 12.77 2.01 20.15
#